data_24b26cef3529a0a6a686d9ce887cb237
#
_entry.id   24b26cef3529a0a6a686d9ce887cb237
#
_cell.length_a   1.000
_cell.length_b   1.000
_cell.length_c   1.000
_cell.angle_alpha   90.00
_cell.angle_beta   90.00
_cell.angle_gamma   90.00
#
_symmetry.space_group_name_H-M   'P 1'
#
loop_
_entity.id
_entity.type
_entity.pdbx_description
1 polymer ?
#
loop_
_entity_poly.entity_id
_entity_poly.type
_entity_poly.pdbx_seq_one_letter_code
_entity_poly.pdbx_strand_id
1 'polypeptide(L)'
;SSDQAQMDAVAETFDFMLDTVPVQHDLNPYLASLKYDGTHILVGLLEPIEPAIEAFNLVFKRRVVAGSLIGGIAETEELLKLCAEQNISCDIEMLDIHKINEGFERMEKGDVRYRFVIDMATLKDTAA
;
A
#
# COMPACT_ATOMS: atom_id res chain seq x y z
N SER A 1 7.98 -8.51 6.21
CA SER A 1 8.81 -8.20 7.38
C SER A 1 10.09 -9.01 7.36
N SER A 2 11.20 -8.41 7.78
CA SER A 2 12.50 -9.09 7.89
C SER A 2 12.69 -9.85 9.22
N ASP A 3 11.73 -9.75 10.13
CA ASP A 3 11.77 -10.37 11.44
C ASP A 3 10.85 -11.61 11.45
N GLN A 4 11.47 -12.80 11.44
CA GLN A 4 10.76 -14.07 11.41
C GLN A 4 9.88 -14.27 12.66
N ALA A 5 10.36 -13.87 13.84
CA ALA A 5 9.59 -14.03 15.08
C ALA A 5 8.30 -13.19 15.07
N GLN A 6 8.35 -11.98 14.46
CA GLN A 6 7.16 -11.16 14.28
C GLN A 6 6.20 -11.78 13.25
N MET A 7 6.70 -12.37 12.17
CA MET A 7 5.86 -13.05 11.18
C MET A 7 5.18 -14.29 11.80
N ASP A 8 5.92 -15.07 12.58
CA ASP A 8 5.37 -16.25 13.28
C ASP A 8 4.28 -15.85 14.28
N ALA A 9 4.45 -14.72 14.97
CA ALA A 9 3.47 -14.22 15.93
C ALA A 9 2.14 -13.80 15.30
N VAL A 10 2.13 -13.49 14.00
CA VAL A 10 0.92 -13.11 13.25
C VAL A 10 0.42 -14.23 12.32
N ALA A 11 0.97 -15.44 12.45
CA ALA A 11 0.51 -16.59 11.66
C ALA A 11 -1.01 -16.82 11.87
N GLU A 12 -1.74 -17.03 10.77
CA GLU A 12 -3.17 -17.30 10.77
C GLU A 12 -4.04 -16.25 11.51
N THR A 13 -3.65 -14.98 11.46
CA THR A 13 -4.39 -13.89 12.15
C THR A 13 -5.26 -13.04 11.23
N PHE A 14 -4.93 -12.96 9.94
CA PHE A 14 -5.61 -12.05 9.02
C PHE A 14 -6.63 -12.76 8.14
N ASP A 15 -7.80 -12.17 7.99
CA ASP A 15 -8.81 -12.62 7.02
C ASP A 15 -8.52 -12.09 5.63
N PHE A 16 -7.83 -10.95 5.57
CA PHE A 16 -7.59 -10.19 4.35
C PHE A 16 -6.28 -9.40 4.47
N MET A 17 -5.52 -9.34 3.38
CA MET A 17 -4.30 -8.57 3.28
C MET A 17 -4.27 -7.81 1.95
N LEU A 18 -3.95 -6.53 2.02
CA LEU A 18 -3.74 -5.68 0.85
C LEU A 18 -2.24 -5.42 0.69
N ASP A 19 -1.70 -5.88 -0.43
CA ASP A 19 -0.29 -5.76 -0.75
C ASP A 19 -0.05 -4.63 -1.76
N THR A 20 0.54 -3.54 -1.27
CA THR A 20 0.84 -2.34 -2.05
C THR A 20 2.32 -2.25 -2.45
N VAL A 21 3.13 -3.27 -2.17
CA VAL A 21 4.56 -3.27 -2.47
C VAL A 21 4.78 -3.40 -3.98
N PRO A 22 5.43 -2.42 -4.63
CA PRO A 22 5.55 -2.39 -6.09
C PRO A 22 6.74 -3.19 -6.64
N VAL A 23 7.53 -3.78 -5.75
CA VAL A 23 8.74 -4.52 -6.10
C VAL A 23 8.61 -5.99 -5.75
N GLN A 24 9.38 -6.83 -6.43
CA GLN A 24 9.42 -8.27 -6.20
C GLN A 24 9.80 -8.60 -4.75
N HIS A 25 9.02 -9.46 -4.12
CA HIS A 25 9.25 -9.94 -2.75
C HIS A 25 8.57 -11.30 -2.54
N ASP A 26 8.99 -12.01 -1.52
CA ASP A 26 8.43 -13.32 -1.18
C ASP A 26 7.03 -13.19 -0.57
N LEU A 27 6.01 -13.74 -1.24
CA LEU A 27 4.63 -13.74 -0.76
C LEU A 27 4.34 -14.85 0.26
N ASN A 28 5.15 -15.90 0.32
CA ASN A 28 4.86 -17.08 1.15
C ASN A 28 4.70 -16.77 2.64
N PRO A 29 5.55 -15.95 3.28
CA PRO A 29 5.36 -15.56 4.68
C PRO A 29 4.04 -14.83 4.93
N TYR A 30 3.62 -13.98 3.99
CA TYR A 30 2.37 -13.24 4.10
C TYR A 30 1.15 -14.15 3.91
N LEU A 31 1.23 -15.09 2.98
CA LEU A 31 0.19 -16.12 2.82
C LEU A 31 0.05 -16.98 4.07
N ALA A 32 1.17 -17.32 4.74
CA ALA A 32 1.14 -18.05 5.99
C ALA A 32 0.43 -17.30 7.13
N SER A 33 0.42 -15.96 7.09
CA SER A 33 -0.26 -15.14 8.09
C SER A 33 -1.78 -15.04 7.89
N LEU A 34 -2.30 -15.47 6.74
CA LEU A 34 -3.74 -15.53 6.49
C LEU A 34 -4.40 -16.70 7.20
N LYS A 35 -5.61 -16.48 7.68
CA LYS A 35 -6.50 -17.52 8.22
C LYS A 35 -6.95 -18.50 7.12
N TYR A 36 -7.83 -19.41 7.51
CA TYR A 36 -8.62 -20.24 6.61
C TYR A 36 -9.54 -19.36 5.76
N ASP A 37 -9.64 -19.62 4.45
CA ASP A 37 -10.38 -18.82 3.48
C ASP A 37 -9.86 -17.36 3.31
N GLY A 38 -8.70 -17.03 3.89
CA GLY A 38 -8.12 -15.68 3.81
C GLY A 38 -7.70 -15.30 2.39
N THR A 39 -7.75 -14.00 2.10
CA THR A 39 -7.43 -13.46 0.78
C THR A 39 -6.27 -12.48 0.83
N HIS A 40 -5.27 -12.70 -0.03
CA HIS A 40 -4.18 -11.78 -0.29
C HIS A 40 -4.41 -11.05 -1.62
N ILE A 41 -4.47 -9.73 -1.60
CA ILE A 41 -4.76 -8.91 -2.79
C ILE A 41 -3.53 -8.11 -3.19
N LEU A 42 -3.01 -8.39 -4.38
CA LEU A 42 -1.92 -7.65 -5.00
C LEU A 42 -2.46 -6.41 -5.71
N VAL A 43 -1.96 -5.24 -5.35
CA VAL A 43 -2.29 -3.97 -6.01
C VAL A 43 -1.05 -3.20 -6.46
N GLY A 44 0.14 -3.59 -6.01
CA GLY A 44 1.41 -2.92 -6.32
C GLY A 44 2.31 -3.69 -7.27
N LEU A 45 2.34 -5.01 -7.18
CA LEU A 45 3.26 -5.86 -7.93
C LEU A 45 2.80 -6.07 -9.37
N LEU A 46 3.64 -5.68 -10.34
CA LEU A 46 3.42 -5.85 -11.79
C LEU A 46 4.46 -6.76 -12.46
N GLU A 47 5.35 -7.33 -11.67
CA GLU A 47 6.41 -8.25 -12.09
C GLU A 47 6.02 -9.72 -11.83
N PRO A 48 6.75 -10.70 -12.41
CA PRO A 48 6.56 -12.10 -12.05
C PRO A 48 6.69 -12.32 -10.55
N ILE A 49 5.84 -13.20 -9.99
CA ILE A 49 5.90 -13.54 -8.57
C ILE A 49 7.08 -14.48 -8.35
N GLU A 50 8.09 -13.99 -7.63
CA GLU A 50 9.28 -14.75 -7.26
C GLU A 50 9.70 -14.43 -5.81
N PRO A 51 10.03 -15.47 -5.01
CA PRO A 51 9.94 -16.90 -5.34
C PRO A 51 8.53 -17.36 -5.65
N ALA A 52 8.40 -18.50 -6.30
CA ALA A 52 7.10 -19.07 -6.60
C ALA A 52 6.25 -19.28 -5.34
N ILE A 53 4.95 -19.09 -5.47
CA ILE A 53 4.01 -19.39 -4.39
C ILE A 53 4.01 -20.90 -4.13
N GLU A 54 4.23 -21.29 -2.89
CA GLU A 54 4.10 -22.67 -2.46
C GLU A 54 2.62 -23.07 -2.44
N ALA A 55 2.25 -24.03 -3.29
CA ALA A 55 0.87 -24.51 -3.39
C ALA A 55 0.28 -24.97 -2.03
N PHE A 56 1.12 -25.46 -1.13
CA PHE A 56 0.75 -25.81 0.24
C PHE A 56 0.08 -24.65 0.98
N ASN A 57 0.61 -23.42 0.84
CA ASN A 57 0.06 -22.22 1.48
C ASN A 57 -1.37 -21.91 1.03
N LEU A 58 -1.76 -22.31 -0.17
CA LEU A 58 -3.09 -22.10 -0.72
C LEU A 58 -4.03 -23.26 -0.42
N VAL A 59 -3.62 -24.46 -0.78
CA VAL A 59 -4.50 -25.64 -0.81
C VAL A 59 -5.00 -26.02 0.59
N PHE A 60 -4.11 -26.07 1.59
CA PHE A 60 -4.46 -26.54 2.93
C PHE A 60 -5.38 -25.62 3.72
N LYS A 61 -5.42 -24.34 3.37
CA LYS A 61 -6.23 -23.35 4.06
C LYS A 61 -7.25 -22.67 3.13
N ARG A 62 -7.41 -23.14 1.89
CA ARG A 62 -8.29 -22.57 0.89
C ARG A 62 -8.06 -21.07 0.69
N ARG A 63 -6.81 -20.63 0.80
CA ARG A 63 -6.42 -19.23 0.66
C ARG A 63 -6.48 -18.78 -0.80
N VAL A 64 -6.74 -17.53 -1.01
CA VAL A 64 -6.86 -16.91 -2.33
C VAL A 64 -5.78 -15.86 -2.53
N VAL A 65 -5.13 -15.87 -3.68
CA VAL A 65 -4.35 -14.75 -4.18
C VAL A 65 -5.14 -14.11 -5.31
N ALA A 66 -5.43 -12.83 -5.17
CA ALA A 66 -6.19 -12.06 -6.14
C ALA A 66 -5.41 -10.81 -6.52
N GLY A 67 -5.78 -10.18 -7.61
CA GLY A 67 -5.22 -8.89 -8.05
C GLY A 67 -6.32 -7.86 -8.21
N SER A 68 -5.98 -6.60 -7.98
CA SER A 68 -6.80 -5.46 -8.30
C SER A 68 -5.91 -4.34 -8.83
N LEU A 69 -6.38 -3.63 -9.82
CA LEU A 69 -5.62 -2.52 -10.39
C LEU A 69 -6.21 -1.19 -9.87
N ILE A 70 -6.66 -0.35 -10.75
CA ILE A 70 -7.26 0.96 -10.43
C ILE A 70 -8.79 0.86 -10.47
N GLY A 71 -9.46 1.66 -9.66
CA GLY A 71 -10.91 1.83 -9.73
C GLY A 71 -11.33 2.79 -10.84
N GLY A 72 -12.60 2.70 -11.25
CA GLY A 72 -13.23 3.67 -12.12
C GLY A 72 -13.57 4.99 -11.41
N ILE A 73 -14.02 5.98 -12.17
CA ILE A 73 -14.42 7.30 -11.61
C ILE A 73 -15.53 7.13 -10.58
N ALA A 74 -16.55 6.31 -10.88
CA ALA A 74 -17.67 6.07 -9.97
C ALA A 74 -17.22 5.45 -8.64
N GLU A 75 -16.33 4.45 -8.68
CA GLU A 75 -15.77 3.83 -7.48
C GLU A 75 -14.95 4.82 -6.66
N THR A 76 -14.22 5.72 -7.34
CA THR A 76 -13.46 6.79 -6.68
C THR A 76 -14.40 7.78 -5.99
N GLU A 77 -15.50 8.16 -6.63
CA GLU A 77 -16.53 9.03 -6.04
C GLU A 77 -17.19 8.39 -4.81
N GLU A 78 -17.52 7.10 -4.87
CA GLU A 78 -18.06 6.34 -3.74
C GLU A 78 -17.05 6.30 -2.57
N LEU A 79 -15.79 6.04 -2.85
CA LEU A 79 -14.73 6.05 -1.84
C LEU A 79 -14.58 7.42 -1.18
N LEU A 80 -14.54 8.50 -1.97
CA LEU A 80 -14.45 9.86 -1.44
C LEU A 80 -15.65 10.23 -0.58
N LYS A 81 -16.86 9.80 -0.97
CA LYS A 81 -18.07 10.00 -0.19
C LYS A 81 -17.99 9.25 1.15
N LEU A 82 -17.58 7.98 1.13
CA LEU A 82 -17.36 7.20 2.33
C LEU A 82 -16.34 7.85 3.27
N CYS A 83 -15.21 8.31 2.72
CA CYS A 83 -14.18 9.00 3.49
C CYS A 83 -14.71 10.27 4.15
N ALA A 84 -15.49 11.06 3.42
CA ALA A 84 -16.11 12.27 3.96
C ALA A 84 -17.13 11.97 5.07
N GLU A 85 -17.99 10.97 4.88
CA GLU A 85 -18.99 10.54 5.87
C GLU A 85 -18.38 9.98 7.15
N GLN A 86 -17.23 9.29 7.03
CA GLN A 86 -16.53 8.66 8.16
C GLN A 86 -15.40 9.50 8.74
N ASN A 87 -15.19 10.72 8.25
CA ASN A 87 -14.08 11.59 8.61
C ASN A 87 -12.69 10.91 8.43
N ILE A 88 -12.55 10.11 7.38
CA ILE A 88 -11.29 9.47 7.00
C ILE A 88 -10.50 10.45 6.13
N SER A 89 -9.31 10.83 6.56
CA SER A 89 -8.38 11.65 5.80
C SER A 89 -6.99 11.04 5.78
N CYS A 90 -6.19 11.44 4.80
CA CYS A 90 -4.79 11.04 4.74
C CYS A 90 -3.94 11.95 5.61
N ASP A 91 -2.91 11.40 6.24
CA ASP A 91 -1.82 12.20 6.79
C ASP A 91 -1.03 12.81 5.65
N ILE A 92 -0.77 14.10 5.75
CA ILE A 92 -0.07 14.87 4.72
C ILE A 92 0.99 15.76 5.34
N GLU A 93 2.04 16.04 4.57
CA GLU A 93 3.00 17.11 4.84
C GLU A 93 2.83 18.17 3.76
N MET A 94 2.52 19.42 4.18
CA MET A 94 2.44 20.55 3.24
C MET A 94 3.83 20.94 2.76
N LEU A 95 4.00 21.13 1.47
CA LEU A 95 5.26 21.50 0.84
C LEU A 95 5.09 22.74 -0.02
N ASP A 96 5.98 23.71 0.17
CA ASP A 96 6.14 24.85 -0.72
C ASP A 96 6.60 24.37 -2.11
N ILE A 97 6.02 24.91 -3.20
CA ILE A 97 6.35 24.47 -4.56
C ILE A 97 7.84 24.66 -4.89
N HIS A 98 8.50 25.67 -4.32
CA HIS A 98 9.92 25.92 -4.55
C HIS A 98 10.83 24.88 -3.89
N LYS A 99 10.28 24.06 -2.97
CA LYS A 99 10.95 22.95 -2.28
C LYS A 99 10.67 21.60 -2.91
N ILE A 100 10.10 21.53 -4.11
CA ILE A 100 9.70 20.28 -4.74
C ILE A 100 10.87 19.29 -4.89
N ASN A 101 12.09 19.77 -5.18
CA ASN A 101 13.27 18.93 -5.28
C ASN A 101 13.66 18.33 -3.91
N GLU A 102 13.55 19.10 -2.84
CA GLU A 102 13.72 18.59 -1.47
C GLU A 102 12.69 17.49 -1.16
N GLY A 103 11.45 17.70 -1.60
CA GLY A 103 10.38 16.71 -1.48
C GLY A 103 10.74 15.39 -2.17
N PHE A 104 11.25 15.44 -3.39
CA PHE A 104 11.71 14.24 -4.11
C PHE A 104 12.85 13.52 -3.38
N GLU A 105 13.87 14.27 -2.93
CA GLU A 105 14.99 13.68 -2.18
C GLU A 105 14.53 13.00 -0.87
N ARG A 106 13.55 13.58 -0.19
CA ARG A 106 12.95 13.00 1.02
C ARG A 106 12.13 11.74 0.69
N MET A 107 11.38 11.73 -0.41
CA MET A 107 10.64 10.55 -0.86
C MET A 107 11.57 9.39 -1.17
N GLU A 108 12.68 9.62 -1.87
CA GLU A 108 13.68 8.58 -2.17
C GLU A 108 14.29 7.97 -0.91
N LYS A 109 14.40 8.76 0.17
CA LYS A 109 14.89 8.30 1.47
C LYS A 109 13.82 7.66 2.36
N GLY A 110 12.55 7.63 1.90
CA GLY A 110 11.41 7.20 2.71
C GLY A 110 11.08 8.14 3.87
N ASP A 111 11.55 9.39 3.83
CA ASP A 111 11.34 10.41 4.84
C ASP A 111 10.10 11.26 4.51
N VAL A 112 8.94 10.63 4.53
CA VAL A 112 7.64 11.30 4.37
C VAL A 112 6.52 10.49 5.03
N ARG A 113 5.57 11.15 5.68
CA ARG A 113 4.40 10.53 6.33
C ARG A 113 3.08 11.17 5.85
N TYR A 114 2.40 10.69 4.86
CA TYR A 114 2.78 9.57 3.98
C TYR A 114 2.82 10.10 2.57
N ARG A 115 2.51 11.39 2.39
CA ARG A 115 2.56 12.10 1.11
C ARG A 115 2.80 13.59 1.30
N PHE A 116 3.45 14.21 0.33
CA PHE A 116 3.49 15.66 0.23
C PHE A 116 2.25 16.17 -0.51
N VAL A 117 1.72 17.28 -0.02
CA VAL A 117 0.73 18.11 -0.74
C VAL A 117 1.38 19.44 -1.02
N ILE A 118 1.51 19.79 -2.29
CA ILE A 118 2.15 21.03 -2.72
C ILE A 118 1.16 22.17 -2.56
N ASP A 119 1.55 23.20 -1.79
CA ASP A 119 0.77 24.45 -1.71
C ASP A 119 1.00 25.32 -2.95
N MET A 120 0.07 25.27 -3.88
CA MET A 120 0.13 26.04 -5.12
C MET A 120 0.01 27.54 -4.91
N ALA A 121 -0.44 28.02 -3.74
CA ALA A 121 -0.46 29.44 -3.44
C ALA A 121 0.96 30.03 -3.37
N THR A 122 1.94 29.22 -2.97
CA THR A 122 3.35 29.64 -2.88
C THR A 122 3.99 29.92 -4.25
N LEU A 123 3.37 29.49 -5.36
CA LEU A 123 3.84 29.81 -6.72
C LEU A 123 3.84 31.31 -7.01
N LYS A 124 2.98 32.09 -6.34
CA LYS A 124 2.82 33.50 -6.56
C LYS A 124 3.87 34.39 -5.84
N ASP A 125 4.61 33.78 -4.90
CA ASP A 125 5.56 34.55 -4.06
C ASP A 125 6.90 34.81 -4.76
N THR A 126 7.05 34.41 -6.03
CA THR A 126 8.29 34.58 -6.81
C THR A 126 8.28 35.79 -7.74
N ALA A 127 7.26 36.64 -7.71
CA ALA A 127 7.15 37.83 -8.54
C ALA A 127 7.47 39.08 -7.72
N ALA A 128 8.69 39.21 -7.18
CA ALA A 128 9.25 40.43 -6.62
C ALA A 128 10.72 40.59 -7.06
#